data_e1b85e9e2cc3984afa854e8202116d76
#
_entry.id   e1b85e9e2cc3984afa854e8202116d76
#
_cell.length_a   1.000
_cell.length_b   1.000
_cell.length_c   1.000
_cell.angle_alpha   90.00
_cell.angle_beta   90.00
_cell.angle_gamma   90.00
#
_symmetry.space_group_name_H-M   'P 1'
#
loop_
_entity.id
_entity.type
_entity.pdbx_description
1 polymer ?
#
loop_
_entity_poly.entity_id
_entity_poly.type
_entity_poly.pdbx_seq_one_letter_code
_entity_poly.pdbx_strand_id
1 'polypeptide(L)'
;MEVHSWRVIRTPLNKLHLLTLWNLSAESGTVRVSSTIAAVDSDACVVTTSSGRRYELMCPPETREFERDVLQRGAVKLGMGDAVDVSVFAWDQLSID
;
A
#
# COMPACT_ATOMS: atom_id res chain seq x y z
N MET A 1 3.02 7.81 -10.57
CA MET A 1 4.10 7.02 -9.97
C MET A 1 3.71 5.55 -9.98
N GLU A 2 4.50 4.73 -10.65
CA GLU A 2 4.22 3.29 -10.76
C GLU A 2 4.64 2.56 -9.49
N VAL A 3 3.79 1.66 -9.01
CA VAL A 3 4.04 0.88 -7.80
C VAL A 3 3.88 -0.60 -8.11
N HIS A 4 4.90 -1.40 -7.83
CA HIS A 4 4.92 -2.84 -8.12
C HIS A 4 4.78 -3.70 -6.85
N SER A 5 5.17 -3.20 -5.70
CA SER A 5 5.07 -3.93 -4.43
C SER A 5 4.38 -3.03 -3.42
N TRP A 6 3.19 -3.44 -2.95
CA TRP A 6 2.37 -2.59 -2.09
C TRP A 6 1.39 -3.40 -1.26
N ARG A 7 0.92 -2.78 -0.17
CA ARG A 7 -0.20 -3.25 0.65
C ARG A 7 -1.00 -2.03 1.09
N VAL A 8 -2.26 -2.24 1.43
CA VAL A 8 -3.13 -1.19 1.98
C VAL A 8 -3.44 -1.52 3.43
N ILE A 9 -3.31 -0.54 4.31
CA ILE A 9 -3.61 -0.70 5.73
C ILE A 9 -4.71 0.26 6.14
N ARG A 10 -5.53 -0.16 7.12
CA ARG A 10 -6.55 0.67 7.75
C ARG A 10 -6.15 0.94 9.19
N THR A 11 -6.10 2.20 9.57
CA THR A 11 -5.77 2.61 10.94
C THR A 11 -6.97 2.48 11.88
N PRO A 12 -6.76 2.51 13.20
CA PRO A 12 -7.88 2.53 14.16
C PRO A 12 -8.85 3.70 13.98
N LEU A 13 -8.39 4.79 13.34
CA LEU A 13 -9.25 5.93 12.99
C LEU A 13 -10.01 5.73 11.68
N ASN A 14 -9.99 4.52 11.15
CA ASN A 14 -10.67 4.15 9.90
C ASN A 14 -10.13 4.93 8.67
N LYS A 15 -8.85 5.20 8.65
CA LYS A 15 -8.15 5.84 7.52
C LYS A 15 -7.36 4.80 6.75
N LEU A 16 -7.37 4.88 5.42
CA LEU A 16 -6.62 3.99 4.56
C LEU A 16 -5.32 4.64 4.11
N HIS A 17 -4.23 3.89 4.18
CA HIS A 17 -2.92 4.32 3.71
C HIS A 17 -2.32 3.25 2.82
N LEU A 18 -1.55 3.69 1.83
CA LEU A 18 -0.82 2.79 0.95
C LEU A 18 0.60 2.60 1.48
N LEU A 19 0.99 1.34 1.67
CA LEU A 19 2.38 0.96 1.94
C LEU A 19 3.04 0.61 0.61
N THR A 20 4.20 1.18 0.34
CA THR A 20 4.94 0.90 -0.88
C THR A 20 6.36 0.44 -0.54
N LEU A 21 6.88 -0.48 -1.33
CA LEU A 21 8.24 -1.00 -1.17
C LEU A 21 9.08 -0.59 -2.37
N TRP A 22 10.20 0.07 -2.08
CA TRP A 22 11.12 0.61 -3.07
C TRP A 22 12.53 0.07 -2.87
N ASN A 23 13.31 0.08 -3.94
CA ASN A 23 14.74 -0.25 -3.88
C ASN A 23 15.04 -1.57 -3.18
N LEU A 24 14.19 -2.59 -3.45
CA LEU A 24 14.34 -3.90 -2.82
C LEU A 24 15.65 -4.55 -3.27
N SER A 25 16.47 -4.94 -2.29
CA SER A 25 17.67 -5.73 -2.50
C SER A 25 17.55 -7.05 -1.73
N ALA A 26 18.56 -7.92 -1.84
CA ALA A 26 18.57 -9.20 -1.14
C ALA A 26 18.49 -9.06 0.39
N GLU A 27 18.89 -7.90 0.92
CA GLU A 27 19.00 -7.70 2.37
C GLU A 27 18.03 -6.66 2.93
N SER A 28 17.54 -5.73 2.11
CA SER A 28 16.72 -4.64 2.60
C SER A 28 15.87 -4.01 1.49
N GLY A 29 14.95 -3.15 1.91
CA GLY A 29 14.14 -2.34 1.04
C GLY A 29 13.67 -1.10 1.79
N THR A 30 13.19 -0.10 1.05
CA THR A 30 12.65 1.13 1.64
C THR A 30 11.12 1.05 1.62
N VAL A 31 10.51 1.12 2.79
CA VAL A 31 9.05 1.14 2.94
C VAL A 31 8.60 2.58 3.16
N ARG A 32 7.58 2.99 2.43
CA ARG A 32 6.95 4.31 2.61
C ARG A 32 5.47 4.14 2.87
N VAL A 33 4.94 4.98 3.76
CA VAL A 33 3.51 5.07 4.02
C VAL A 33 2.99 6.35 3.38
N SER A 34 1.97 6.24 2.56
CA SER A 34 1.35 7.41 1.92
C SER A 34 0.54 8.20 2.95
N SER A 35 0.16 9.43 2.58
CA SER A 35 -0.94 10.10 3.26
C SER A 35 -2.24 9.31 3.03
N THR A 36 -3.34 9.72 3.68
CA THR A 36 -4.62 9.03 3.58
C THR A 36 -5.08 8.91 2.11
N ILE A 37 -5.58 7.74 1.73
CA ILE A 37 -6.16 7.53 0.40
C ILE A 37 -7.43 8.37 0.31
N ALA A 38 -7.49 9.24 -0.70
CA ALA A 38 -8.62 10.16 -0.90
C ALA A 38 -9.54 9.73 -2.04
N ALA A 39 -9.00 9.11 -3.07
CA ALA A 39 -9.78 8.70 -4.24
C ALA A 39 -9.14 7.48 -4.90
N VAL A 40 -9.99 6.71 -5.58
CA VAL A 40 -9.56 5.50 -6.30
C VAL A 40 -10.20 5.52 -7.68
N ASP A 41 -9.38 5.30 -8.71
CA ASP A 41 -9.85 5.09 -10.08
C ASP A 41 -9.67 3.60 -10.38
N SER A 42 -10.77 2.84 -10.34
CA SER A 42 -10.74 1.40 -10.54
C SER A 42 -10.39 1.01 -11.97
N ASP A 43 -10.78 1.79 -12.95
CA ASP A 43 -10.49 1.50 -14.37
C ASP A 43 -8.99 1.58 -14.66
N ALA A 44 -8.32 2.55 -14.08
CA ALA A 44 -6.88 2.77 -14.28
C ALA A 44 -6.01 2.15 -13.19
N CYS A 45 -6.61 1.57 -12.15
CA CYS A 45 -5.90 1.08 -10.96
C CYS A 45 -4.98 2.16 -10.36
N VAL A 46 -5.52 3.36 -10.20
CA VAL A 46 -4.80 4.52 -9.67
C VAL A 46 -5.39 4.91 -8.32
N VAL A 47 -4.53 5.11 -7.35
CA VAL A 47 -4.89 5.60 -6.02
C VAL A 47 -4.34 7.02 -5.87
N THR A 48 -5.21 7.96 -5.46
CA THR A 48 -4.81 9.34 -5.18
C THR A 48 -4.91 9.58 -3.67
N THR A 49 -3.87 10.15 -3.10
CA THR A 49 -3.83 10.42 -1.66
C THR A 49 -4.20 11.87 -1.36
N SER A 50 -4.42 12.17 -0.08
CA SER A 50 -4.80 13.52 0.38
C SER A 50 -3.73 14.56 0.07
N SER A 51 -2.48 14.17 -0.12
CA SER A 51 -1.41 15.08 -0.53
C SER A 51 -1.40 15.37 -2.04
N GLY A 52 -2.29 14.74 -2.81
CA GLY A 52 -2.38 14.93 -4.25
C GLY A 52 -1.51 13.98 -5.07
N ARG A 53 -0.80 13.07 -4.44
CA ARG A 53 0.02 12.08 -5.16
C ARG A 53 -0.84 10.99 -5.77
N ARG A 54 -0.47 10.56 -6.97
CA ARG A 54 -1.14 9.48 -7.67
C ARG A 54 -0.20 8.28 -7.78
N TYR A 55 -0.73 7.10 -7.40
CA TYR A 55 0.01 5.84 -7.45
C TYR A 55 -0.68 4.90 -8.42
N GLU A 56 0.05 4.45 -9.44
CA GLU A 56 -0.44 3.46 -10.39
C GLU A 56 -0.05 2.07 -9.87
N LEU A 57 -1.05 1.26 -9.50
CA LEU A 57 -0.84 -0.07 -8.97
C LEU A 57 -0.64 -1.05 -10.13
N MET A 58 0.60 -1.40 -10.41
CA MET A 58 0.98 -2.20 -11.58
C MET A 58 0.78 -3.69 -11.39
N CYS A 59 0.63 -4.14 -10.15
CA CYS A 59 0.49 -5.55 -9.79
C CYS A 59 -0.58 -5.69 -8.71
N PRO A 60 -1.14 -6.91 -8.51
CA PRO A 60 -1.96 -7.19 -7.34
C PRO A 60 -1.18 -6.95 -6.03
N PRO A 61 -1.87 -6.93 -4.87
CA PRO A 61 -1.19 -6.75 -3.59
C PRO A 61 -0.04 -7.74 -3.42
N GLU A 62 1.05 -7.29 -2.81
CA GLU A 62 2.23 -8.12 -2.61
C GLU A 62 1.89 -9.37 -1.81
N THR A 63 2.24 -10.54 -2.32
CA THR A 63 1.97 -11.83 -1.68
C THR A 63 3.23 -12.60 -1.31
N ARG A 64 4.40 -12.20 -1.84
CA ARG A 64 5.66 -12.86 -1.52
C ARG A 64 6.01 -12.61 -0.06
N GLU A 65 6.34 -13.67 0.66
CA GLU A 65 6.50 -13.65 2.11
C GLU A 65 7.56 -12.64 2.57
N PHE A 66 8.70 -12.62 1.92
CA PHE A 66 9.79 -11.71 2.28
C PHE A 66 9.38 -10.24 2.14
N GLU A 67 8.79 -9.89 1.01
CA GLU A 67 8.37 -8.52 0.72
C GLU A 67 7.23 -8.08 1.63
N ARG A 68 6.29 -8.96 1.93
CA ARG A 68 5.22 -8.68 2.88
C ARG A 68 5.77 -8.43 4.28
N ASP A 69 6.76 -9.20 4.69
CA ASP A 69 7.40 -9.04 5.99
C ASP A 69 8.12 -7.69 6.08
N VAL A 70 8.84 -7.31 5.02
CA VAL A 70 9.51 -6.01 4.95
C VAL A 70 8.49 -4.86 5.06
N LEU A 71 7.37 -4.95 4.33
CA LEU A 71 6.31 -3.95 4.39
C LEU A 71 5.72 -3.84 5.79
N GLN A 72 5.46 -4.97 6.44
CA GLN A 72 4.90 -5.01 7.79
C GLN A 72 5.85 -4.38 8.81
N ARG A 73 7.13 -4.74 8.75
CA ARG A 73 8.14 -4.17 9.65
C ARG A 73 8.30 -2.67 9.44
N GLY A 74 8.25 -2.23 8.18
CA GLY A 74 8.31 -0.82 7.86
C GLY A 74 7.12 -0.06 8.43
N ALA A 75 5.92 -0.63 8.35
CA ALA A 75 4.72 -0.03 8.92
C ALA A 75 4.85 0.16 10.42
N VAL A 76 5.35 -0.85 11.14
CA VAL A 76 5.59 -0.77 12.59
C VAL A 76 6.59 0.36 12.92
N LYS A 77 7.68 0.43 12.18
CA LYS A 77 8.70 1.48 12.38
C LYS A 77 8.16 2.88 12.16
N LEU A 78 7.17 3.01 11.28
CA LEU A 78 6.55 4.30 10.95
C LEU A 78 5.33 4.61 11.82
N GLY A 79 5.12 3.83 12.90
CA GLY A 79 4.05 4.08 13.85
C GLY A 79 2.70 3.51 13.45
N MET A 80 2.65 2.62 12.47
CA MET A 80 1.41 2.04 11.96
C MET A 80 1.18 0.59 12.43
N GLY A 81 1.76 0.23 13.58
CA GLY A 81 1.67 -1.15 14.10
C GLY A 81 0.27 -1.58 14.47
N ASP A 82 -0.64 -0.65 14.80
CA ASP A 82 -2.03 -0.96 15.14
C ASP A 82 -2.94 -1.04 13.91
N ALA A 83 -2.42 -0.77 12.73
CA ALA A 83 -3.21 -0.80 11.51
C ALA A 83 -3.45 -2.25 11.05
N VAL A 84 -4.58 -2.46 10.39
CA VAL A 84 -4.97 -3.77 9.86
C VAL A 84 -4.76 -3.77 8.36
N ASP A 85 -4.15 -4.84 7.84
CA ASP A 85 -3.96 -5.02 6.40
C ASP A 85 -5.30 -5.38 5.76
N VAL A 86 -5.73 -4.54 4.81
CA VAL A 86 -6.99 -4.72 4.07
C VAL A 86 -6.74 -4.81 2.57
N SER A 87 -5.53 -5.19 2.16
CA SER A 87 -5.08 -5.14 0.76
C SER A 87 -5.96 -5.96 -0.18
N VAL A 88 -6.32 -7.18 0.21
CA VAL A 88 -7.15 -8.05 -0.64
C VAL A 88 -8.52 -7.43 -0.86
N PHE A 89 -9.12 -6.92 0.21
CA PHE A 89 -10.42 -6.25 0.12
C PHE A 89 -10.33 -5.01 -0.77
N ALA A 90 -9.31 -4.19 -0.57
CA ALA A 90 -9.11 -2.97 -1.37
C ALA A 90 -8.90 -3.31 -2.85
N TRP A 91 -8.10 -4.34 -3.14
CA TRP A 91 -7.87 -4.79 -4.52
C TRP A 91 -9.15 -5.30 -5.16
N ASP A 92 -9.96 -6.06 -4.43
CA ASP A 92 -11.24 -6.58 -4.93
C ASP A 92 -12.19 -5.42 -5.26
N GLN A 93 -12.21 -4.35 -4.47
CA GLN A 93 -12.99 -3.15 -4.76
C GLN A 93 -12.51 -2.47 -6.04
N LEU A 94 -11.21 -2.46 -6.30
CA LEU A 94 -10.62 -1.91 -7.51
C LEU A 94 -10.93 -2.74 -8.75
N SER A 95 -10.98 -4.06 -8.61
CA SER A 95 -11.06 -4.99 -9.74
C SER A 95 -12.48 -5.42 -10.12
N ILE A 96 -13.48 -5.02 -9.35
CA ILE A 96 -14.88 -5.38 -9.61
C ILE A 96 -15.46 -4.66 -10.83
N ASP A 97 -14.90 -3.55 -11.21
CA ASP A 97 -15.37 -2.77 -12.37
C ASP A 97 -14.86 -3.34 -13.72
#